data_afef5365973b0f1bba4baedfc342cb12
#
_entry.id   afef5365973b0f1bba4baedfc342cb12
#
_cell.length_a   1.000
_cell.length_b   1.000
_cell.length_c   1.000
_cell.angle_alpha   90.00
_cell.angle_beta   90.00
_cell.angle_gamma   90.00
#
_symmetry.space_group_name_H-M   'P 1'
#
loop_
_entity.id
_entity.type
_entity.pdbx_description
1 polymer ?
#
loop_
_entity_poly.entity_id
_entity_poly.type
_entity_poly.pdbx_seq_one_letter_code
_entity_poly.pdbx_strand_id
1 'polypeptide(L)'
;MLTYTKIIGFELNIYVSTGPNTSEYKKILANEIYDQSLDCKIIEDISRSREVNAIIYSDDSEISDFALFPDSTVIFSTFAGVEKILLNKTISQPVVRLIDVEMTQCMAEWCAAHVLRYHLDLDSYIKPTKKEWNTSHKERLLADQVDIGVLGLGTLGSATARKLRKLDFNVAGWSANEKKISGVKSLVGPEGLTKILSSSDYLILLLPLTERTKTIINAESLKVVKDGAVLINAGRGGLIEDSDLLRALDSGKLSECTLDVFNEEPLPPEHPFWFHDKVTVTPHISAPTRLKSSIKSILANISRIKQGLQPIGLVEKKRSY
;
A
#
# COMPACT_ATOMS: atom_id res chain seq x y z
N MET A 1 26.24 -9.03 -4.02
CA MET A 1 26.38 -7.62 -4.46
C MET A 1 25.94 -7.58 -5.92
N LEU A 2 24.73 -7.07 -6.19
CA LEU A 2 24.22 -6.94 -7.57
C LEU A 2 25.05 -5.84 -8.25
N THR A 3 25.83 -6.22 -9.26
CA THR A 3 26.68 -5.29 -9.98
C THR A 3 25.86 -4.51 -11.01
N TYR A 4 25.39 -3.32 -10.64
CA TYR A 4 24.82 -2.32 -11.57
C TYR A 4 25.90 -1.69 -12.48
N THR A 5 27.10 -2.28 -12.52
CA THR A 5 28.28 -1.79 -13.26
C THR A 5 28.06 -1.68 -14.77
N LYS A 6 27.04 -2.30 -15.34
CA LYS A 6 26.74 -2.24 -16.78
C LYS A 6 26.00 -0.96 -17.24
N ILE A 7 25.57 -0.09 -16.31
CA ILE A 7 24.72 1.08 -16.65
C ILE A 7 25.47 2.41 -16.49
N ILE A 8 26.67 2.39 -15.94
CA ILE A 8 27.45 3.62 -15.70
C ILE A 8 28.04 4.09 -17.03
N GLY A 9 27.61 5.29 -17.49
CA GLY A 9 28.19 5.96 -18.64
C GLY A 9 27.58 5.66 -20.01
N PHE A 10 26.43 4.94 -20.09
CA PHE A 10 25.75 4.63 -21.35
C PHE A 10 24.32 5.17 -21.38
N GLU A 11 23.82 5.42 -22.60
CA GLU A 11 22.39 5.67 -22.85
C GLU A 11 21.58 4.47 -22.32
N LEU A 12 20.56 4.73 -21.48
CA LEU A 12 19.74 3.69 -20.90
C LEU A 12 18.51 3.43 -21.78
N ASN A 13 18.39 2.23 -22.29
CA ASN A 13 17.25 1.80 -23.09
C ASN A 13 16.14 1.28 -22.20
N ILE A 14 14.98 1.94 -22.24
CA ILE A 14 13.82 1.66 -21.39
C ILE A 14 12.71 1.06 -22.24
N TYR A 15 12.17 -0.07 -21.83
CA TYR A 15 10.93 -0.63 -22.39
C TYR A 15 9.77 -0.41 -21.42
N VAL A 16 8.64 0.08 -21.94
CA VAL A 16 7.45 0.35 -21.14
C VAL A 16 6.33 -0.61 -21.52
N SER A 17 5.85 -1.38 -20.56
CA SER A 17 4.73 -2.30 -20.72
C SER A 17 3.83 -2.23 -19.48
N THR A 18 2.82 -1.38 -19.57
CA THR A 18 1.90 -1.06 -18.47
C THR A 18 0.43 -1.24 -18.89
N GLY A 19 0.17 -2.18 -19.79
CA GLY A 19 -1.16 -2.48 -20.30
C GLY A 19 -1.83 -1.28 -20.97
N PRO A 20 -3.08 -0.98 -20.67
CA PRO A 20 -3.85 0.11 -21.29
C PRO A 20 -3.18 1.48 -21.17
N ASN A 21 -2.37 1.68 -20.14
CA ASN A 21 -1.71 2.97 -19.85
C ASN A 21 -0.34 3.12 -20.53
N THR A 22 0.12 2.12 -21.29
CA THR A 22 1.47 2.11 -21.92
C THR A 22 1.76 3.37 -22.74
N SER A 23 0.81 3.78 -23.58
CA SER A 23 0.97 4.96 -24.45
C SER A 23 1.13 6.26 -23.67
N GLU A 24 0.33 6.43 -22.60
CA GLU A 24 0.41 7.61 -21.74
C GLU A 24 1.68 7.62 -20.90
N TYR A 25 2.09 6.46 -20.35
CA TYR A 25 3.39 6.32 -19.68
C TYR A 25 4.54 6.71 -20.59
N LYS A 26 4.59 6.22 -21.83
CA LYS A 26 5.63 6.56 -22.81
C LYS A 26 5.68 8.06 -23.09
N LYS A 27 4.51 8.69 -23.30
CA LYS A 27 4.41 10.14 -23.56
C LYS A 27 4.97 10.97 -22.41
N ILE A 28 4.55 10.66 -21.17
CA ILE A 28 5.03 11.40 -19.98
C ILE A 28 6.52 11.12 -19.75
N LEU A 29 6.95 9.86 -19.91
CA LEU A 29 8.35 9.47 -19.77
C LEU A 29 9.25 10.22 -20.76
N ALA A 30 8.86 10.32 -22.04
CA ALA A 30 9.60 11.04 -23.05
C ALA A 30 9.76 12.54 -22.70
N ASN A 31 8.67 13.18 -22.23
CA ASN A 31 8.72 14.57 -21.79
C ASN A 31 9.65 14.75 -20.58
N GLU A 32 9.54 13.90 -19.55
CA GLU A 32 10.39 14.01 -18.36
C GLU A 32 11.87 13.70 -18.67
N ILE A 33 12.17 12.77 -19.60
CA ILE A 33 13.52 12.51 -20.09
C ILE A 33 14.09 13.77 -20.76
N TYR A 34 13.31 14.42 -21.64
CA TYR A 34 13.70 15.64 -22.32
C TYR A 34 13.93 16.79 -21.33
N ASP A 35 12.96 17.05 -20.46
CA ASP A 35 12.99 18.18 -19.50
C ASP A 35 14.17 18.08 -18.52
N GLN A 36 14.53 16.84 -18.14
CA GLN A 36 15.64 16.58 -17.21
C GLN A 36 16.97 16.32 -17.92
N SER A 37 17.01 16.38 -19.26
CA SER A 37 18.18 16.07 -20.08
C SER A 37 18.82 14.71 -19.71
N LEU A 38 17.98 13.69 -19.50
CA LEU A 38 18.45 12.37 -19.13
C LEU A 38 18.90 11.59 -20.36
N ASP A 39 20.06 10.95 -20.27
CA ASP A 39 20.59 10.05 -21.28
C ASP A 39 19.85 8.71 -21.23
N CYS A 40 18.62 8.71 -21.74
CA CYS A 40 17.69 7.58 -21.77
C CYS A 40 16.91 7.57 -23.08
N LYS A 41 16.61 6.36 -23.59
CA LYS A 41 15.83 6.15 -24.80
C LYS A 41 14.70 5.15 -24.55
N ILE A 42 13.55 5.40 -25.16
CA ILE A 42 12.42 4.46 -25.13
C ILE A 42 12.54 3.51 -26.31
N ILE A 43 12.56 2.21 -26.04
CA ILE A 43 12.51 1.17 -27.06
C ILE A 43 11.03 0.84 -27.33
N GLU A 44 10.60 1.05 -28.56
CA GLU A 44 9.20 0.86 -28.97
C GLU A 44 8.88 -0.59 -29.38
N ASP A 45 9.84 -1.25 -30.01
CA ASP A 45 9.66 -2.57 -30.62
C ASP A 45 10.27 -3.66 -29.75
N ILE A 46 9.44 -4.64 -29.35
CA ILE A 46 9.86 -5.80 -28.55
C ILE A 46 10.88 -6.68 -29.30
N SER A 47 10.95 -6.63 -30.63
CA SER A 47 12.00 -7.34 -31.40
C SER A 47 13.41 -6.88 -31.00
N ARG A 48 13.52 -5.68 -30.40
CA ARG A 48 14.76 -5.09 -29.88
C ARG A 48 14.96 -5.35 -28.39
N SER A 49 14.29 -6.35 -27.82
CA SER A 49 14.31 -6.67 -26.36
C SER A 49 15.73 -6.88 -25.81
N ARG A 50 16.69 -7.34 -26.63
CA ARG A 50 18.10 -7.48 -26.25
C ARG A 50 18.82 -6.15 -26.00
N GLU A 51 18.30 -5.05 -26.53
CA GLU A 51 18.85 -3.71 -26.27
C GLU A 51 18.33 -3.08 -25.00
N VAL A 52 17.27 -3.66 -24.38
CA VAL A 52 16.58 -3.10 -23.23
C VAL A 52 17.41 -3.31 -21.97
N ASN A 53 17.66 -2.21 -21.24
CA ASN A 53 18.40 -2.21 -19.98
C ASN A 53 17.44 -2.12 -18.75
N ALA A 54 16.30 -1.45 -18.90
CA ALA A 54 15.31 -1.30 -17.85
C ALA A 54 13.89 -1.51 -18.38
N ILE A 55 13.05 -2.15 -17.59
CA ILE A 55 11.64 -2.38 -17.91
C ILE A 55 10.78 -1.60 -16.91
N ILE A 56 9.81 -0.83 -17.39
CA ILE A 56 8.73 -0.25 -16.59
C ILE A 56 7.51 -1.14 -16.80
N TYR A 57 7.01 -1.72 -15.72
CA TYR A 57 6.04 -2.82 -15.75
C TYR A 57 4.86 -2.57 -14.81
N SER A 58 3.66 -2.95 -15.25
CA SER A 58 2.49 -3.11 -14.39
C SER A 58 1.92 -4.53 -14.50
N ASP A 59 1.09 -4.93 -13.53
CA ASP A 59 0.44 -6.24 -13.52
C ASP A 59 -0.55 -6.44 -14.68
N ASP A 60 -0.98 -5.36 -15.36
CA ASP A 60 -1.82 -5.36 -16.56
C ASP A 60 -1.01 -5.46 -17.86
N SER A 61 0.31 -5.67 -17.76
CA SER A 61 1.22 -5.77 -18.88
C SER A 61 0.95 -7.04 -19.71
N GLU A 62 1.17 -6.92 -21.02
CA GLU A 62 1.14 -8.05 -21.93
C GLU A 62 2.40 -8.94 -21.84
N ILE A 63 3.47 -8.47 -21.18
CA ILE A 63 4.69 -9.25 -20.97
C ILE A 63 4.44 -10.30 -19.89
N SER A 64 4.51 -11.55 -20.29
CA SER A 64 4.49 -12.70 -19.39
C SER A 64 5.86 -13.39 -19.25
N ASP A 65 6.73 -13.25 -20.24
CA ASP A 65 8.06 -13.86 -20.27
C ASP A 65 9.18 -12.81 -20.24
N PHE A 66 9.82 -12.66 -19.09
CA PHE A 66 10.96 -11.74 -18.91
C PHE A 66 12.29 -12.29 -19.41
N ALA A 67 12.37 -13.57 -19.79
CA ALA A 67 13.56 -14.15 -20.44
C ALA A 67 13.81 -13.53 -21.82
N LEU A 68 12.81 -12.91 -22.43
CA LEU A 68 12.94 -12.14 -23.67
C LEU A 68 13.88 -10.92 -23.53
N PHE A 69 14.17 -10.48 -22.30
CA PHE A 69 15.00 -9.32 -21.99
C PHE A 69 16.30 -9.73 -21.26
N PRO A 70 17.19 -10.50 -21.90
CA PRO A 70 18.34 -11.10 -21.22
C PRO A 70 19.36 -10.06 -20.70
N ASP A 71 19.43 -8.90 -21.35
CA ASP A 71 20.35 -7.82 -20.98
C ASP A 71 19.71 -6.77 -20.06
N SER A 72 18.42 -6.93 -19.71
CA SER A 72 17.76 -6.05 -18.74
C SER A 72 18.35 -6.24 -17.35
N THR A 73 18.68 -5.13 -16.72
CA THR A 73 19.34 -5.09 -15.42
C THR A 73 18.40 -4.79 -14.26
N VAL A 74 17.19 -4.30 -14.57
CA VAL A 74 16.21 -3.90 -13.55
C VAL A 74 14.78 -3.86 -14.12
N ILE A 75 13.82 -4.23 -13.28
CA ILE A 75 12.39 -4.07 -13.54
C ILE A 75 11.84 -3.07 -12.51
N PHE A 76 11.25 -1.98 -12.98
CA PHE A 76 10.51 -1.02 -12.17
C PHE A 76 9.03 -1.35 -12.22
N SER A 77 8.46 -1.77 -11.08
CA SER A 77 7.01 -1.92 -10.94
C SER A 77 6.35 -0.55 -10.76
N THR A 78 5.21 -0.34 -11.41
CA THR A 78 4.37 0.84 -11.21
C THR A 78 3.46 0.73 -9.98
N PHE A 79 3.56 -0.36 -9.21
CA PHE A 79 2.81 -0.61 -8.00
C PHE A 79 3.70 -0.70 -6.76
N ALA A 80 3.13 -0.35 -5.61
CA ALA A 80 3.77 -0.53 -4.31
C ALA A 80 3.78 -2.02 -3.89
N GLY A 81 2.74 -2.79 -4.23
CA GLY A 81 2.66 -4.24 -4.08
C GLY A 81 3.38 -4.95 -5.22
N VAL A 82 4.03 -6.07 -4.90
CA VAL A 82 4.85 -6.82 -5.86
C VAL A 82 4.57 -8.32 -5.82
N GLU A 83 3.48 -8.70 -5.16
CA GLU A 83 3.14 -10.10 -4.94
C GLU A 83 3.00 -10.86 -6.27
N LYS A 84 2.25 -10.28 -7.24
CA LYS A 84 2.01 -10.91 -8.55
C LYS A 84 3.29 -11.05 -9.38
N ILE A 85 4.08 -9.98 -9.48
CA ILE A 85 5.31 -10.01 -10.27
C ILE A 85 6.33 -11.01 -9.69
N LEU A 86 6.37 -11.20 -8.37
CA LEU A 86 7.28 -12.15 -7.72
C LEU A 86 6.90 -13.62 -7.95
N LEU A 87 5.66 -13.92 -8.34
CA LEU A 87 5.23 -15.26 -8.74
C LEU A 87 5.74 -15.66 -10.11
N ASN A 88 6.16 -14.70 -10.95
CA ASN A 88 6.65 -14.97 -12.29
C ASN A 88 8.06 -15.57 -12.23
N LYS A 89 8.17 -16.85 -12.64
CA LYS A 89 9.41 -17.64 -12.59
C LYS A 89 10.44 -17.24 -13.64
N THR A 90 10.05 -16.48 -14.66
CA THR A 90 10.96 -16.03 -15.74
C THR A 90 11.77 -14.80 -15.31
N ILE A 91 11.43 -14.18 -14.18
CA ILE A 91 12.12 -12.99 -13.67
C ILE A 91 13.41 -13.38 -12.96
N SER A 92 14.53 -13.10 -13.58
CA SER A 92 15.87 -13.16 -12.98
C SER A 92 16.37 -11.80 -12.49
N GLN A 93 15.85 -10.72 -13.06
CA GLN A 93 16.26 -9.35 -12.81
C GLN A 93 15.86 -8.88 -11.38
N PRO A 94 16.57 -7.90 -10.84
CA PRO A 94 16.13 -7.14 -9.67
C PRO A 94 14.81 -6.42 -9.96
N VAL A 95 13.88 -6.50 -9.02
CA VAL A 95 12.61 -5.78 -9.05
C VAL A 95 12.67 -4.61 -8.09
N VAL A 96 12.27 -3.44 -8.55
CA VAL A 96 12.13 -2.21 -7.75
C VAL A 96 10.66 -1.85 -7.69
N ARG A 97 10.06 -1.92 -6.51
CA ARG A 97 8.67 -1.52 -6.30
C ARG A 97 8.51 -0.01 -6.30
N LEU A 98 7.33 0.46 -6.64
CA LEU A 98 7.05 1.89 -6.56
C LEU A 98 7.08 2.38 -5.11
N ILE A 99 7.86 3.43 -4.87
CA ILE A 99 7.79 4.26 -3.67
C ILE A 99 7.55 5.68 -4.17
N ASP A 100 6.32 6.13 -4.04
CA ASP A 100 5.85 7.39 -4.60
C ASP A 100 5.31 8.30 -3.49
N VAL A 101 5.68 9.58 -3.55
CA VAL A 101 5.33 10.57 -2.52
C VAL A 101 3.84 10.88 -2.55
N GLU A 102 3.25 11.02 -3.74
CA GLU A 102 1.83 11.35 -3.88
C GLU A 102 0.95 10.18 -3.48
N MET A 103 1.32 8.94 -3.87
CA MET A 103 0.66 7.72 -3.39
C MET A 103 0.72 7.62 -1.86
N THR A 104 1.88 7.92 -1.28
CA THR A 104 2.09 7.91 0.17
C THR A 104 1.19 8.93 0.86
N GLN A 105 1.05 10.11 0.28
CA GLN A 105 0.14 11.15 0.79
C GLN A 105 -1.32 10.73 0.68
N CYS A 106 -1.75 10.19 -0.47
CA CYS A 106 -3.12 9.69 -0.67
C CYS A 106 -3.50 8.65 0.38
N MET A 107 -2.64 7.64 0.62
CA MET A 107 -2.87 6.63 1.65
C MET A 107 -3.07 7.26 3.04
N ALA A 108 -2.19 8.18 3.41
CA ALA A 108 -2.27 8.83 4.72
C ALA A 108 -3.54 9.71 4.86
N GLU A 109 -4.00 10.33 3.76
CA GLU A 109 -5.23 11.12 3.73
C GLU A 109 -6.47 10.24 3.81
N TRP A 110 -6.50 9.15 3.04
CA TRP A 110 -7.59 8.19 3.07
C TRP A 110 -7.76 7.56 4.45
N CYS A 111 -6.68 7.07 5.06
CA CYS A 111 -6.74 6.54 6.43
C CYS A 111 -7.21 7.57 7.45
N ALA A 112 -6.67 8.80 7.39
CA ALA A 112 -7.08 9.87 8.31
C ALA A 112 -8.56 10.25 8.13
N ALA A 113 -9.06 10.27 6.89
CA ALA A 113 -10.46 10.55 6.60
C ALA A 113 -11.40 9.51 7.24
N HIS A 114 -11.08 8.21 7.13
CA HIS A 114 -11.88 7.16 7.74
C HIS A 114 -11.78 7.17 9.28
N VAL A 115 -10.61 7.42 9.86
CA VAL A 115 -10.48 7.62 11.31
C VAL A 115 -11.35 8.78 11.79
N LEU A 116 -11.27 9.94 11.13
CA LEU A 116 -12.09 11.11 11.50
C LEU A 116 -13.59 10.87 11.29
N ARG A 117 -13.98 10.14 10.22
CA ARG A 117 -15.36 9.75 9.96
C ARG A 117 -15.96 9.00 11.15
N TYR A 118 -15.27 8.00 11.66
CA TYR A 118 -15.70 7.21 12.81
C TYR A 118 -15.56 7.99 14.12
N HIS A 119 -14.45 8.70 14.31
CA HIS A 119 -14.21 9.49 15.51
C HIS A 119 -15.26 10.58 15.73
N LEU A 120 -15.73 11.18 14.63
CA LEU A 120 -16.77 12.24 14.66
C LEU A 120 -18.19 11.67 14.50
N ASP A 121 -18.34 10.35 14.38
CA ASP A 121 -19.64 9.68 14.15
C ASP A 121 -20.42 10.32 12.99
N LEU A 122 -19.72 10.59 11.88
CA LEU A 122 -20.31 11.34 10.76
C LEU A 122 -21.47 10.60 10.10
N ASP A 123 -21.42 9.25 10.06
CA ASP A 123 -22.46 8.45 9.41
C ASP A 123 -23.84 8.62 10.04
N SER A 124 -23.89 8.78 11.35
CA SER A 124 -25.14 9.03 12.08
C SER A 124 -25.82 10.35 11.66
N TYR A 125 -25.06 11.29 11.10
CA TYR A 125 -25.58 12.60 10.68
C TYR A 125 -25.71 12.75 9.16
N ILE A 126 -24.87 12.09 8.38
CA ILE A 126 -24.88 12.17 6.91
C ILE A 126 -26.08 11.38 6.33
N LYS A 127 -26.44 10.26 6.95
CA LYS A 127 -27.57 9.42 6.53
C LYS A 127 -28.60 9.27 7.66
N PRO A 128 -29.25 10.36 8.12
CA PRO A 128 -30.20 10.24 9.21
C PRO A 128 -31.40 9.40 8.76
N THR A 129 -31.78 8.44 9.61
CA THR A 129 -32.98 7.60 9.40
C THR A 129 -34.27 8.42 9.49
N LYS A 130 -34.23 9.56 10.19
CA LYS A 130 -35.32 10.51 10.34
C LYS A 130 -34.81 11.92 10.02
N LYS A 131 -35.67 12.74 9.40
CA LYS A 131 -35.40 14.17 9.12
C LYS A 131 -35.64 15.00 10.40
N GLU A 132 -34.94 14.69 11.46
CA GLU A 132 -35.06 15.36 12.76
C GLU A 132 -33.76 16.10 13.07
N TRP A 133 -33.88 17.31 13.62
CA TRP A 133 -32.73 18.06 14.13
C TRP A 133 -32.31 17.44 15.47
N ASN A 134 -31.48 16.39 15.39
CA ASN A 134 -31.02 15.68 16.58
C ASN A 134 -29.79 16.38 17.19
N THR A 135 -29.97 16.91 18.40
CA THR A 135 -28.92 17.58 19.19
C THR A 135 -28.42 16.70 20.34
N SER A 136 -28.93 15.47 20.48
CA SER A 136 -28.44 14.56 21.51
C SER A 136 -27.05 14.04 21.12
N HIS A 137 -26.04 14.66 21.70
CA HIS A 137 -24.65 14.23 21.52
C HIS A 137 -24.26 13.27 22.64
N LYS A 138 -23.72 12.10 22.28
CA LYS A 138 -22.85 11.38 23.21
C LYS A 138 -21.59 12.24 23.40
N GLU A 139 -21.15 12.42 24.64
CA GLU A 139 -19.84 13.02 24.89
C GLU A 139 -18.78 12.19 24.15
N ARG A 140 -18.04 12.86 23.26
CA ARG A 140 -17.00 12.22 22.48
C ARG A 140 -15.65 12.41 23.15
N LEU A 141 -14.81 11.40 23.07
CA LEU A 141 -13.41 11.53 23.42
C LEU A 141 -12.74 12.54 22.48
N LEU A 142 -11.81 13.31 22.99
CA LEU A 142 -10.91 14.12 22.16
C LEU A 142 -9.84 13.22 21.52
N ALA A 143 -9.18 13.71 20.47
CA ALA A 143 -8.20 12.92 19.73
C ALA A 143 -7.04 12.41 20.62
N ASP A 144 -6.60 13.19 21.61
CA ASP A 144 -5.55 12.84 22.57
C ASP A 144 -5.97 11.77 23.61
N GLN A 145 -7.24 11.41 23.63
CA GLN A 145 -7.80 10.35 24.46
C GLN A 145 -8.05 9.05 23.69
N VAL A 146 -7.71 9.03 22.39
CA VAL A 146 -7.99 7.92 21.47
C VAL A 146 -6.70 7.28 20.99
N ASP A 147 -6.64 5.96 21.10
CA ASP A 147 -5.48 5.15 20.73
C ASP A 147 -5.63 4.56 19.32
N ILE A 148 -4.67 4.83 18.43
CA ILE A 148 -4.63 4.28 17.07
C ILE A 148 -3.46 3.33 16.92
N GLY A 149 -3.75 2.12 16.45
CA GLY A 149 -2.77 1.10 16.10
C GLY A 149 -2.54 1.02 14.60
N VAL A 150 -1.31 1.24 14.12
CA VAL A 150 -0.92 1.07 12.72
C VAL A 150 -0.09 -0.21 12.58
N LEU A 151 -0.65 -1.25 11.96
CA LEU A 151 0.06 -2.49 11.65
C LEU A 151 0.76 -2.33 10.29
N GLY A 152 2.10 -2.21 10.35
CA GLY A 152 2.94 -1.93 9.18
C GLY A 152 3.50 -0.52 9.16
N LEU A 153 4.70 -0.31 9.74
CA LEU A 153 5.42 0.97 9.71
C LEU A 153 6.42 1.06 8.53
N GLY A 154 5.99 0.61 7.35
CA GLY A 154 6.68 0.87 6.08
C GLY A 154 6.50 2.32 5.64
N THR A 155 6.76 2.62 4.35
CA THR A 155 6.62 3.99 3.81
C THR A 155 5.22 4.55 4.04
N LEU A 156 4.17 3.81 3.65
CA LEU A 156 2.77 4.23 3.77
C LEU A 156 2.34 4.34 5.23
N GLY A 157 2.58 3.29 6.04
CA GLY A 157 2.16 3.30 7.45
C GLY A 157 2.89 4.32 8.30
N SER A 158 4.17 4.59 8.02
CA SER A 158 4.88 5.67 8.72
C SER A 158 4.33 7.07 8.39
N ALA A 159 3.90 7.28 7.15
CA ALA A 159 3.27 8.54 6.74
C ALA A 159 1.89 8.69 7.38
N THR A 160 1.10 7.62 7.38
CA THR A 160 -0.21 7.56 8.06
C THR A 160 -0.08 7.85 9.55
N ALA A 161 0.84 7.17 10.23
CA ALA A 161 1.09 7.38 11.65
C ALA A 161 1.48 8.83 11.97
N ARG A 162 2.36 9.44 11.16
CA ARG A 162 2.73 10.87 11.31
C ARG A 162 1.55 11.81 11.09
N LYS A 163 0.68 11.52 10.11
CA LYS A 163 -0.51 12.35 9.82
C LYS A 163 -1.49 12.30 10.99
N LEU A 164 -1.76 11.11 11.54
CA LEU A 164 -2.66 10.93 12.69
C LEU A 164 -2.09 11.58 13.96
N ARG A 165 -0.77 11.53 14.19
CA ARG A 165 -0.13 12.28 15.27
C ARG A 165 -0.30 13.79 15.14
N LYS A 166 -0.29 14.34 13.92
CA LYS A 166 -0.55 15.77 13.68
C LYS A 166 -2.01 16.17 13.92
N LEU A 167 -2.91 15.21 14.03
CA LEU A 167 -4.30 15.38 14.44
C LEU A 167 -4.49 15.08 15.93
N ASP A 168 -3.39 15.02 16.69
CA ASP A 168 -3.31 14.82 18.12
C ASP A 168 -3.72 13.44 18.66
N PHE A 169 -4.01 12.46 17.79
CA PHE A 169 -4.27 11.09 18.25
C PHE A 169 -3.05 10.44 18.91
N ASN A 170 -3.28 9.54 19.86
CA ASN A 170 -2.24 8.66 20.39
C ASN A 170 -1.94 7.56 19.40
N VAL A 171 -0.72 7.49 18.83
CA VAL A 171 -0.41 6.53 17.77
C VAL A 171 0.68 5.57 18.22
N ALA A 172 0.38 4.28 18.14
CA ALA A 172 1.35 3.20 18.17
C ALA A 172 1.43 2.52 16.80
N GLY A 173 2.58 1.95 16.47
CA GLY A 173 2.72 1.16 15.26
C GLY A 173 3.48 -0.14 15.51
N TRP A 174 3.10 -1.21 14.80
CA TRP A 174 3.75 -2.50 14.86
C TRP A 174 4.42 -2.83 13.53
N SER A 175 5.62 -3.37 13.60
CA SER A 175 6.38 -3.81 12.42
C SER A 175 7.44 -4.85 12.79
N ALA A 176 8.01 -5.52 11.77
CA ALA A 176 9.03 -6.54 11.98
C ALA A 176 10.29 -6.02 12.71
N ASN A 177 10.64 -4.76 12.48
CA ASN A 177 11.79 -4.09 13.11
C ASN A 177 11.34 -2.78 13.74
N GLU A 178 11.98 -2.37 14.81
CA GLU A 178 11.73 -1.10 15.48
C GLU A 178 11.92 0.08 14.51
N LYS A 179 11.02 1.07 14.61
CA LYS A 179 11.03 2.29 13.81
C LYS A 179 11.08 3.52 14.72
N LYS A 180 11.95 4.46 14.37
CA LYS A 180 12.04 5.74 15.06
C LYS A 180 11.18 6.78 14.32
N ILE A 181 9.97 6.99 14.80
CA ILE A 181 9.03 7.96 14.25
C ILE A 181 8.62 8.88 15.41
N SER A 182 8.84 10.19 15.25
CA SER A 182 8.55 11.16 16.31
C SER A 182 7.09 11.09 16.76
N GLY A 183 6.86 10.93 18.06
CA GLY A 183 5.55 10.85 18.68
C GLY A 183 4.77 9.56 18.43
N VAL A 184 5.39 8.54 17.77
CA VAL A 184 4.77 7.23 17.53
C VAL A 184 5.50 6.15 18.33
N LYS A 185 4.75 5.39 19.13
CA LYS A 185 5.29 4.25 19.88
C LYS A 185 5.52 3.09 18.93
N SER A 186 6.77 2.63 18.78
CA SER A 186 7.10 1.47 17.96
C SER A 186 7.01 0.18 18.77
N LEU A 187 6.29 -0.81 18.24
CA LEU A 187 6.11 -2.14 18.82
C LEU A 187 6.60 -3.20 17.83
N VAL A 188 7.17 -4.27 18.35
CA VAL A 188 7.73 -5.39 17.56
C VAL A 188 7.38 -6.73 18.20
N GLY A 189 7.47 -7.79 17.42
CA GLY A 189 7.30 -9.16 17.90
C GLY A 189 5.85 -9.51 18.31
N PRO A 190 5.62 -10.74 18.81
CA PRO A 190 4.26 -11.21 19.18
C PRO A 190 3.64 -10.42 20.34
N GLU A 191 4.42 -10.09 21.35
CA GLU A 191 3.95 -9.28 22.49
C GLU A 191 3.53 -7.88 22.06
N GLY A 192 4.30 -7.27 21.13
CA GLY A 192 3.96 -5.98 20.54
C GLY A 192 2.68 -6.04 19.72
N LEU A 193 2.44 -7.14 19.00
CA LEU A 193 1.19 -7.37 18.29
C LEU A 193 0.01 -7.48 19.25
N THR A 194 0.11 -8.31 20.27
CA THR A 194 -0.93 -8.44 21.31
C THR A 194 -1.24 -7.09 21.96
N LYS A 195 -0.18 -6.32 22.28
CA LYS A 195 -0.34 -5.01 22.91
C LYS A 195 -1.10 -4.02 22.03
N ILE A 196 -0.75 -3.92 20.73
CA ILE A 196 -1.40 -2.98 19.82
C ILE A 196 -2.85 -3.36 19.57
N LEU A 197 -3.15 -4.66 19.41
CA LEU A 197 -4.50 -5.16 19.21
C LEU A 197 -5.40 -4.88 20.43
N SER A 198 -4.89 -5.07 21.64
CA SER A 198 -5.68 -4.94 22.87
C SER A 198 -5.87 -3.49 23.34
N SER A 199 -5.07 -2.55 22.83
CA SER A 199 -5.14 -1.16 23.32
C SER A 199 -5.73 -0.16 22.32
N SER A 200 -5.89 -0.53 21.05
CA SER A 200 -6.27 0.42 20.00
C SER A 200 -7.78 0.54 19.84
N ASP A 201 -8.28 1.77 19.77
CA ASP A 201 -9.66 2.08 19.37
C ASP A 201 -9.84 1.93 17.84
N TYR A 202 -8.79 2.29 17.10
CA TYR A 202 -8.73 2.15 15.65
C TYR A 202 -7.50 1.32 15.26
N LEU A 203 -7.71 0.27 14.47
CA LEU A 203 -6.67 -0.59 13.93
C LEU A 203 -6.57 -0.37 12.42
N ILE A 204 -5.40 0.04 11.93
CA ILE A 204 -5.14 0.29 10.52
C ILE A 204 -4.13 -0.72 10.01
N LEU A 205 -4.51 -1.52 9.01
CA LEU A 205 -3.66 -2.53 8.39
C LEU A 205 -3.00 -1.97 7.13
N LEU A 206 -1.67 -1.84 7.16
CA LEU A 206 -0.81 -1.40 6.05
C LEU A 206 0.40 -2.33 5.90
N LEU A 207 0.19 -3.61 6.20
CA LEU A 207 1.18 -4.68 6.05
C LEU A 207 1.21 -5.21 4.60
N PRO A 208 2.36 -5.68 4.11
CA PRO A 208 2.40 -6.53 2.94
C PRO A 208 1.81 -7.91 3.27
N LEU A 209 1.29 -8.61 2.26
CA LEU A 209 0.86 -10.00 2.39
C LEU A 209 2.08 -10.91 2.27
N THR A 210 2.36 -11.64 3.32
CA THR A 210 3.44 -12.63 3.42
C THR A 210 2.95 -13.82 4.22
N GLU A 211 3.69 -14.93 4.22
CA GLU A 211 3.36 -16.09 5.08
C GLU A 211 3.22 -15.73 6.57
N ARG A 212 3.90 -14.68 7.04
CA ARG A 212 3.82 -14.22 8.44
C ARG A 212 2.66 -13.29 8.73
N THR A 213 2.10 -12.66 7.72
CA THR A 213 1.04 -11.67 7.86
C THR A 213 -0.29 -12.14 7.32
N LYS A 214 -0.29 -13.25 6.55
CA LYS A 214 -1.50 -13.90 6.08
C LYS A 214 -2.42 -14.22 7.25
N THR A 215 -3.67 -13.81 7.13
CA THR A 215 -4.70 -13.96 8.18
C THR A 215 -4.23 -13.53 9.58
N ILE A 216 -3.44 -12.44 9.66
CA ILE A 216 -2.99 -11.90 10.96
C ILE A 216 -4.19 -11.43 11.81
N ILE A 217 -5.29 -11.06 11.14
CA ILE A 217 -6.60 -10.82 11.75
C ILE A 217 -7.46 -12.07 11.51
N ASN A 218 -7.66 -12.86 12.56
CA ASN A 218 -8.38 -14.11 12.59
C ASN A 218 -9.08 -14.28 13.95
N ALA A 219 -9.78 -15.39 14.15
CA ALA A 219 -10.52 -15.65 15.38
C ALA A 219 -9.68 -15.50 16.66
N GLU A 220 -8.41 -15.93 16.65
CA GLU A 220 -7.54 -15.86 17.83
C GLU A 220 -7.07 -14.42 18.09
N SER A 221 -6.64 -13.71 17.07
CA SER A 221 -6.23 -12.31 17.23
C SER A 221 -7.40 -11.40 17.59
N LEU A 222 -8.60 -11.69 17.06
CA LEU A 222 -9.81 -10.94 17.38
C LEU A 222 -10.25 -11.09 18.84
N LYS A 223 -9.94 -12.22 19.52
CA LYS A 223 -10.22 -12.36 20.95
C LYS A 223 -9.55 -11.29 21.81
N VAL A 224 -8.35 -10.87 21.42
CA VAL A 224 -7.55 -9.88 22.18
C VAL A 224 -7.75 -8.44 21.70
N VAL A 225 -8.39 -8.22 20.56
CA VAL A 225 -8.73 -6.88 20.10
C VAL A 225 -9.61 -6.17 21.14
N LYS A 226 -9.41 -4.86 21.32
CA LYS A 226 -10.25 -4.03 22.20
C LYS A 226 -11.72 -4.10 21.79
N ASP A 227 -12.63 -4.28 22.73
CA ASP A 227 -14.07 -4.35 22.44
C ASP A 227 -14.57 -3.02 21.85
N GLY A 228 -15.32 -3.12 20.76
CA GLY A 228 -15.83 -1.97 20.02
C GLY A 228 -14.79 -1.26 19.15
N ALA A 229 -13.61 -1.82 18.97
CA ALA A 229 -12.62 -1.26 18.07
C ALA A 229 -13.12 -1.19 16.61
N VAL A 230 -12.59 -0.26 15.85
CA VAL A 230 -12.80 -0.12 14.41
C VAL A 230 -11.60 -0.68 13.65
N LEU A 231 -11.84 -1.45 12.59
CA LEU A 231 -10.80 -2.00 11.72
C LEU A 231 -10.79 -1.29 10.37
N ILE A 232 -9.62 -0.86 9.91
CA ILE A 232 -9.42 -0.22 8.60
C ILE A 232 -8.35 -1.00 7.87
N ASN A 233 -8.67 -1.62 6.71
CA ASN A 233 -7.72 -2.36 5.91
C ASN A 233 -7.50 -1.70 4.54
N ALA A 234 -6.32 -1.14 4.34
CA ALA A 234 -5.81 -0.65 3.05
C ALA A 234 -4.46 -1.31 2.69
N GLY A 235 -4.16 -2.46 3.29
CA GLY A 235 -2.99 -3.28 2.97
C GLY A 235 -3.29 -4.30 1.90
N ARG A 236 -3.77 -5.49 2.31
CA ARG A 236 -4.18 -6.59 1.41
C ARG A 236 -5.35 -7.34 2.02
N GLY A 237 -6.24 -7.88 1.17
CA GLY A 237 -7.38 -8.70 1.61
C GLY A 237 -6.95 -9.88 2.46
N GLY A 238 -5.96 -10.64 2.02
CA GLY A 238 -5.45 -11.83 2.71
C GLY A 238 -4.83 -11.60 4.11
N LEU A 239 -4.79 -10.37 4.61
CA LEU A 239 -4.44 -10.07 6.01
C LEU A 239 -5.56 -10.46 6.98
N ILE A 240 -6.79 -10.62 6.49
CA ILE A 240 -7.99 -10.87 7.28
C ILE A 240 -8.59 -12.21 6.87
N GLU A 241 -9.08 -12.97 7.85
CA GLU A 241 -9.99 -14.07 7.62
C GLU A 241 -11.42 -13.54 7.60
N ASP A 242 -12.04 -13.51 6.41
CA ASP A 242 -13.32 -12.84 6.15
C ASP A 242 -14.46 -13.34 7.06
N SER A 243 -14.53 -14.65 7.27
CA SER A 243 -15.55 -15.26 8.13
C SER A 243 -15.40 -14.88 9.60
N ASP A 244 -14.16 -14.69 10.07
CA ASP A 244 -13.89 -14.28 11.45
C ASP A 244 -14.21 -12.80 11.64
N LEU A 245 -13.92 -11.96 10.63
CA LEU A 245 -14.29 -10.56 10.65
C LEU A 245 -15.79 -10.35 10.75
N LEU A 246 -16.57 -11.05 9.93
CA LEU A 246 -18.04 -10.98 9.98
C LEU A 246 -18.57 -11.37 11.36
N ARG A 247 -18.10 -12.48 11.94
CA ARG A 247 -18.49 -12.87 13.30
C ARG A 247 -18.13 -11.82 14.36
N ALA A 248 -16.99 -11.17 14.22
CA ALA A 248 -16.58 -10.12 15.15
C ALA A 248 -17.46 -8.86 15.05
N LEU A 249 -17.92 -8.52 13.86
CA LEU A 249 -18.85 -7.41 13.63
C LEU A 249 -20.26 -7.74 14.15
N ASP A 250 -20.75 -8.98 13.89
CA ASP A 250 -22.05 -9.44 14.36
C ASP A 250 -22.14 -9.45 15.89
N SER A 251 -21.09 -9.95 16.55
CA SER A 251 -21.02 -10.01 18.01
C SER A 251 -20.78 -8.65 18.69
N GLY A 252 -20.44 -7.62 17.92
CA GLY A 252 -20.07 -6.29 18.46
C GLY A 252 -18.65 -6.23 19.02
N LYS A 253 -17.83 -7.27 18.82
CA LYS A 253 -16.39 -7.24 19.16
C LYS A 253 -15.67 -6.15 18.41
N LEU A 254 -16.01 -5.99 17.11
CA LEU A 254 -15.70 -4.79 16.31
C LEU A 254 -16.97 -3.97 16.12
N SER A 255 -16.87 -2.66 16.24
CA SER A 255 -18.02 -1.77 16.03
C SER A 255 -18.28 -1.54 14.54
N GLU A 256 -17.22 -1.34 13.76
CA GLU A 256 -17.26 -0.97 12.35
C GLU A 256 -16.01 -1.47 11.63
N CYS A 257 -16.07 -1.60 10.31
CA CYS A 257 -14.85 -1.72 9.52
C CYS A 257 -14.91 -0.99 8.18
N THR A 258 -13.74 -0.59 7.67
CA THR A 258 -13.56 -0.10 6.30
C THR A 258 -12.53 -0.98 5.59
N LEU A 259 -12.93 -1.52 4.43
CA LEU A 259 -12.10 -2.41 3.61
C LEU A 259 -11.92 -1.79 2.23
N ASP A 260 -10.67 -1.55 1.86
CA ASP A 260 -10.29 -1.06 0.52
C ASP A 260 -9.73 -2.18 -0.37
N VAL A 261 -9.42 -3.33 0.24
CA VAL A 261 -8.75 -4.47 -0.41
C VAL A 261 -9.40 -5.79 0.00
N PHE A 262 -9.41 -6.76 -0.93
CA PHE A 262 -10.14 -8.01 -0.77
C PHE A 262 -9.32 -9.22 -1.21
N ASN A 263 -9.74 -10.43 -0.82
CA ASN A 263 -9.11 -11.67 -1.24
C ASN A 263 -9.32 -11.94 -2.74
N GLU A 264 -10.46 -11.52 -3.26
CA GLU A 264 -10.79 -11.53 -4.68
C GLU A 264 -11.14 -10.09 -5.11
N GLU A 265 -10.49 -9.60 -6.16
CA GLU A 265 -10.71 -8.28 -6.72
C GLU A 265 -10.90 -8.35 -8.24
N PRO A 266 -12.01 -7.80 -8.77
CA PRO A 266 -13.11 -7.07 -8.10
C PRO A 266 -13.87 -7.94 -7.09
N LEU A 267 -14.34 -7.31 -5.98
CA LEU A 267 -15.15 -8.00 -4.97
C LEU A 267 -16.45 -8.51 -5.61
N PRO A 268 -16.75 -9.83 -5.55
CA PRO A 268 -17.96 -10.40 -6.15
C PRO A 268 -19.23 -9.71 -5.65
N PRO A 269 -20.23 -9.49 -6.54
CA PRO A 269 -21.47 -8.80 -6.18
C PRO A 269 -22.28 -9.44 -5.04
N GLU A 270 -22.14 -10.76 -4.87
CA GLU A 270 -22.80 -11.54 -3.83
C GLU A 270 -22.00 -11.63 -2.52
N HIS A 271 -20.84 -11.01 -2.46
CA HIS A 271 -19.99 -11.09 -1.27
C HIS A 271 -20.68 -10.46 -0.05
N PRO A 272 -20.66 -11.12 1.14
CA PRO A 272 -21.36 -10.65 2.33
C PRO A 272 -20.99 -9.23 2.77
N PHE A 273 -19.78 -8.77 2.48
CA PHE A 273 -19.34 -7.42 2.84
C PHE A 273 -20.20 -6.30 2.23
N TRP A 274 -20.81 -6.53 1.06
CA TRP A 274 -21.70 -5.54 0.44
C TRP A 274 -23.01 -5.30 1.22
N PHE A 275 -23.43 -6.32 1.97
CA PHE A 275 -24.74 -6.36 2.65
C PHE A 275 -24.64 -6.15 4.15
N HIS A 276 -23.44 -6.05 4.71
CA HIS A 276 -23.25 -5.91 6.14
C HIS A 276 -23.20 -4.44 6.55
N ASP A 277 -24.16 -3.98 7.37
CA ASP A 277 -24.35 -2.57 7.74
C ASP A 277 -23.11 -1.89 8.37
N LYS A 278 -22.26 -2.68 9.04
CA LYS A 278 -21.04 -2.20 9.70
C LYS A 278 -19.80 -2.26 8.81
N VAL A 279 -19.94 -2.64 7.53
CA VAL A 279 -18.83 -2.72 6.58
C VAL A 279 -18.91 -1.60 5.56
N THR A 280 -17.86 -0.82 5.46
CA THR A 280 -17.66 0.14 4.37
C THR A 280 -16.69 -0.47 3.36
N VAL A 281 -17.15 -0.64 2.13
CA VAL A 281 -16.35 -1.12 1.00
C VAL A 281 -15.92 0.06 0.14
N THR A 282 -14.61 0.12 -0.18
CA THR A 282 -14.08 1.01 -1.23
C THR A 282 -13.26 0.16 -2.22
N PRO A 283 -13.33 0.45 -3.55
CA PRO A 283 -12.81 -0.45 -4.57
C PRO A 283 -11.31 -0.20 -4.87
N HIS A 284 -10.43 -0.46 -3.90
CA HIS A 284 -8.97 -0.36 -3.97
C HIS A 284 -8.49 1.02 -4.44
N ILE A 285 -9.00 2.08 -3.80
CA ILE A 285 -8.79 3.48 -4.18
C ILE A 285 -8.03 4.32 -3.17
N SER A 286 -7.59 3.71 -2.05
CA SER A 286 -6.92 4.44 -0.95
C SER A 286 -5.63 5.15 -1.37
N ALA A 287 -4.91 4.57 -2.36
CA ALA A 287 -3.64 5.12 -2.82
C ALA A 287 -3.42 4.83 -4.32
N PRO A 288 -4.15 5.51 -5.22
CA PRO A 288 -4.02 5.27 -6.66
C PRO A 288 -2.64 5.68 -7.17
N THR A 289 -2.10 4.90 -8.11
CA THR A 289 -0.88 5.27 -8.82
C THR A 289 -1.16 6.46 -9.74
N ARG A 290 -0.40 7.53 -9.56
CA ARG A 290 -0.42 8.71 -10.45
C ARG A 290 0.71 8.61 -11.46
N LEU A 291 0.39 8.66 -12.74
CA LEU A 291 1.34 8.43 -13.82
C LEU A 291 2.58 9.35 -13.73
N LYS A 292 2.36 10.65 -13.57
CA LYS A 292 3.46 11.62 -13.56
C LYS A 292 4.39 11.45 -12.36
N SER A 293 3.86 11.25 -11.16
CA SER A 293 4.68 11.08 -9.95
C SER A 293 5.39 9.73 -9.93
N SER A 294 4.74 8.65 -10.44
CA SER A 294 5.37 7.34 -10.56
C SER A 294 6.57 7.37 -11.51
N ILE A 295 6.45 8.04 -12.67
CA ILE A 295 7.55 8.21 -13.61
C ILE A 295 8.70 8.99 -12.98
N LYS A 296 8.42 10.09 -12.25
CA LYS A 296 9.45 10.84 -11.53
C LYS A 296 10.19 9.98 -10.51
N SER A 297 9.48 9.15 -9.77
CA SER A 297 10.07 8.20 -8.81
C SER A 297 10.95 7.15 -9.51
N ILE A 298 10.52 6.63 -10.66
CA ILE A 298 11.30 5.70 -11.47
C ILE A 298 12.55 6.36 -12.01
N LEU A 299 12.44 7.57 -12.60
CA LEU A 299 13.58 8.31 -13.12
C LEU A 299 14.60 8.70 -12.04
N ALA A 300 14.13 9.04 -10.84
CA ALA A 300 15.01 9.25 -9.70
C ALA A 300 15.80 7.97 -9.35
N ASN A 301 15.18 6.80 -9.43
CA ASN A 301 15.85 5.52 -9.25
C ASN A 301 16.83 5.19 -10.40
N ILE A 302 16.48 5.51 -11.63
CA ILE A 302 17.38 5.40 -12.79
C ILE A 302 18.63 6.26 -12.56
N SER A 303 18.45 7.52 -12.14
CA SER A 303 19.56 8.43 -11.83
C SER A 303 20.45 7.88 -10.72
N ARG A 304 19.87 7.27 -9.67
CA ARG A 304 20.64 6.58 -8.61
C ARG A 304 21.48 5.43 -9.15
N ILE A 305 20.89 4.58 -9.99
CA ILE A 305 21.58 3.43 -10.60
C ILE A 305 22.74 3.90 -11.48
N LYS A 306 22.53 4.96 -12.30
CA LYS A 306 23.61 5.57 -13.11
C LYS A 306 24.77 6.10 -12.25
N GLN A 307 24.49 6.52 -11.01
CA GLN A 307 25.50 6.95 -10.03
C GLN A 307 26.11 5.78 -9.24
N GLY A 308 25.77 4.53 -9.57
CA GLY A 308 26.22 3.34 -8.82
C GLY A 308 25.57 3.16 -7.45
N LEU A 309 24.48 3.91 -7.17
CA LEU A 309 23.73 3.81 -5.92
C LEU A 309 22.61 2.79 -6.04
N GLN A 310 22.27 2.13 -4.92
CA GLN A 310 21.15 1.21 -4.86
C GLN A 310 19.83 1.95 -5.06
N PRO A 311 18.91 1.43 -5.90
CA PRO A 311 17.58 2.02 -6.05
C PRO A 311 16.78 1.92 -4.76
N ILE A 312 15.92 2.90 -4.53
CA ILE A 312 14.99 2.91 -3.41
C ILE A 312 13.78 2.05 -3.78
N GLY A 313 13.43 1.10 -2.93
CA GLY A 313 12.34 0.16 -3.20
C GLY A 313 12.79 -1.16 -3.83
N LEU A 314 14.10 -1.45 -3.82
CA LEU A 314 14.60 -2.77 -4.23
C LEU A 314 13.95 -3.87 -3.39
N VAL A 315 13.34 -4.84 -4.08
CA VAL A 315 12.61 -5.94 -3.45
C VAL A 315 13.57 -7.03 -3.00
N GLU A 316 13.48 -7.43 -1.75
CA GLU A 316 14.19 -8.59 -1.24
C GLU A 316 13.34 -9.85 -1.49
N LYS A 317 13.63 -10.63 -2.53
CA LYS A 317 12.87 -11.84 -2.91
C LYS A 317 12.63 -12.81 -1.73
N LYS A 318 13.55 -12.88 -0.77
CA LYS A 318 13.43 -13.73 0.43
C LYS A 318 12.35 -13.22 1.41
N ARG A 319 12.00 -11.94 1.38
CA ARG A 319 11.01 -11.31 2.26
C ARG A 319 9.66 -11.10 1.57
N SER A 320 9.59 -11.32 0.25
CA SER A 320 8.41 -11.09 -0.58
C SER A 320 7.93 -9.63 -0.61
N TYR A 321 8.76 -8.65 -0.26
CA TYR A 321 8.44 -7.22 -0.35
C TYR A 321 9.68 -6.32 -0.40
#